data_69e49e7b184fc25d8b197192b22216b0
#
_entry.id   69e49e7b184fc25d8b197192b22216b0
#
_cell.length_a   1.000
_cell.length_b   1.000
_cell.length_c   1.000
_cell.angle_alpha   90.00
_cell.angle_beta   90.00
_cell.angle_gamma   90.00
#
_symmetry.space_group_name_H-M   'P 1'
#
loop_
_entity.id
_entity.type
_entity.pdbx_description
1 polymer ?
#
loop_
_entity_poly.entity_id
_entity_poly.type
_entity_poly.pdbx_seq_one_letter_code
_entity_poly.pdbx_strand_id
1 'polypeptide(L)' 'MKETFDVFRREADGSFIWVRASETFALAREMVVQNPASSDYAFLIVNSATGERTLIEPSEKPPVVSTVLI' A
#
# COMPACT_ATOMS: atom_id res chain seq x y z
N MET A 1 21.02 12.09 2.88
CA MET A 1 19.96 12.01 1.90
C MET A 1 18.70 11.47 2.54
N LYS A 2 17.57 12.07 2.19
CA LYS A 2 16.35 11.70 2.83
C LYS A 2 15.73 10.55 2.11
N GLU A 3 15.27 9.53 2.81
CA GLU A 3 14.59 8.46 2.14
C GLU A 3 13.12 8.81 2.01
N THR A 4 12.52 8.34 0.94
CA THR A 4 11.09 8.49 0.73
C THR A 4 10.53 7.11 0.41
N PHE A 5 9.24 6.97 0.64
CA PHE A 5 8.57 5.71 0.39
C PHE A 5 7.53 5.98 -0.69
N ASP A 6 7.80 5.47 -1.89
CA ASP A 6 6.92 5.68 -3.03
C ASP A 6 5.82 4.64 -3.01
N VAL A 7 4.59 5.07 -3.20
CA VAL A 7 3.44 4.20 -3.17
C VAL A 7 2.92 4.03 -4.58
N PHE A 8 2.78 2.76 -5.00
CA PHE A 8 2.27 2.43 -6.32
C PHE A 8 1.01 1.59 -6.16
N ARG A 9 0.11 1.70 -7.11
CA ARG A 9 -1.08 0.85 -7.16
C ARG A 9 -0.95 -0.09 -8.34
N ARG A 10 -1.28 -1.37 -8.14
CA ARG A 10 -1.22 -2.34 -9.22
C ARG A 10 -2.54 -2.30 -10.00
N GLU A 11 -2.44 -2.16 -11.31
CA GLU A 11 -3.61 -2.11 -12.16
C GLU A 11 -4.03 -3.51 -12.58
N ALA A 12 -5.18 -3.63 -13.19
CA ALA A 12 -5.72 -4.92 -13.59
C ALA A 12 -4.81 -5.69 -14.54
N ASP A 13 -4.01 -5.00 -15.32
CA ASP A 13 -3.10 -5.64 -16.27
C ASP A 13 -1.77 -6.00 -15.63
N GLY A 14 -1.62 -5.79 -14.34
CA GLY A 14 -0.38 -6.11 -13.64
C GLY A 14 0.63 -4.99 -13.57
N SER A 15 0.39 -3.89 -14.26
CA SER A 15 1.33 -2.78 -14.20
C SER A 15 1.10 -1.97 -12.93
N PHE A 16 2.11 -1.18 -12.56
CA PHE A 16 2.02 -0.34 -11.38
C PHE A 16 2.01 1.12 -11.79
N ILE A 17 1.18 1.92 -11.13
CA ILE A 17 1.20 3.36 -11.36
C ILE A 17 1.52 4.04 -10.05
N TRP A 18 2.32 5.08 -10.12
CA TRP A 18 2.74 5.84 -8.95
C TRP A 18 1.54 6.63 -8.40
N VAL A 19 1.36 6.57 -7.11
CA VAL A 19 0.26 7.27 -6.46
C VAL A 19 0.77 8.48 -5.70
N ARG A 20 1.74 8.28 -4.82
CA ARG A 20 2.33 9.39 -4.07
C ARG A 20 3.55 8.89 -3.29
N ALA A 21 4.24 9.81 -2.64
CA ALA A 21 5.39 9.50 -1.83
C ALA A 21 5.16 9.97 -0.41
N SER A 22 5.76 9.30 0.54
CA SER A 22 5.67 9.65 1.95
C SER A 22 7.04 9.67 2.56
N GLU A 23 7.18 10.34 3.68
CA GLU A 23 8.48 10.46 4.34
C GLU A 23 8.80 9.26 5.21
N THR A 24 7.81 8.50 5.64
CA THR A 24 8.05 7.34 6.47
C THR A 24 7.24 6.17 5.96
N PHE A 25 7.69 4.97 6.29
CA PHE A 25 6.97 3.77 5.91
C PHE A 25 5.60 3.74 6.59
N ALA A 26 5.53 4.15 7.84
CA ALA A 26 4.27 4.14 8.58
C ALA A 26 3.21 5.00 7.90
N LEU A 27 3.60 6.17 7.42
CA LEU A 27 2.67 7.04 6.73
C LEU A 27 2.25 6.43 5.39
N ALA A 28 3.18 5.82 4.68
CA ALA A 28 2.87 5.20 3.40
C ALA A 28 1.86 4.07 3.61
N ARG A 29 2.10 3.25 4.63
CA ARG A 29 1.23 2.13 4.90
C ARG A 29 -0.16 2.61 5.31
N GLU A 30 -0.21 3.65 6.12
CA GLU A 30 -1.48 4.18 6.55
C GLU A 30 -2.29 4.72 5.38
N MET A 31 -1.62 5.38 4.44
CA MET A 31 -2.30 5.88 3.26
C MET A 31 -2.90 4.74 2.45
N VAL A 32 -2.19 3.63 2.34
CA VAL A 32 -2.70 2.48 1.61
C VAL A 32 -3.90 1.89 2.33
N VAL A 33 -3.78 1.69 3.62
CA VAL A 33 -4.85 1.07 4.39
C VAL A 33 -6.13 1.90 4.35
N GLN A 34 -5.98 3.20 4.38
CA GLN A 34 -7.14 4.07 4.40
C GLN A 34 -7.69 4.40 3.02
N ASN A 35 -7.00 4.00 1.98
CA ASN A 35 -7.44 4.28 0.62
C ASN A 35 -8.60 3.35 0.28
N PRO A 36 -9.74 3.87 -0.16
CA PRO A 36 -10.87 3.00 -0.50
C PRO A 36 -10.54 1.96 -1.55
N ALA A 37 -9.63 2.26 -2.46
CA ALA A 37 -9.27 1.33 -3.50
C ALA A 37 -8.46 0.16 -2.97
N SER A 38 -7.97 0.22 -1.72
CA SER A 38 -7.13 -0.84 -1.19
C SER A 38 -7.90 -2.14 -0.97
N SER A 39 -9.22 -2.11 -1.02
CA SER A 39 -9.98 -3.34 -0.92
C SER A 39 -10.00 -4.10 -2.23
N ASP A 40 -9.68 -3.44 -3.34
CA ASP A 40 -9.74 -4.07 -4.66
C ASP A 40 -8.39 -4.20 -5.33
N TYR A 41 -7.42 -3.38 -4.96
CA TYR A 41 -6.14 -3.32 -5.65
C TYR A 41 -5.00 -3.57 -4.68
N ALA A 42 -3.94 -4.19 -5.17
CA ALA A 42 -2.71 -4.32 -4.41
C ALA A 42 -1.93 -3.01 -4.50
N PHE A 43 -1.17 -2.71 -3.48
CA PHE A 43 -0.32 -1.53 -3.47
C PHE A 43 1.11 -1.96 -3.16
N LEU A 44 2.06 -1.22 -3.69
CA LEU A 44 3.48 -1.50 -3.49
C LEU A 44 4.12 -0.28 -2.88
N ILE A 45 4.87 -0.46 -1.82
CA ILE A 45 5.60 0.63 -1.19
C ILE A 45 7.08 0.35 -1.41
N VAL A 46 7.78 1.29 -2.04
CA VAL A 46 9.19 1.14 -2.35
C VAL A 46 10.00 2.17 -1.61
N ASN A 47 11.00 1.71 -0.86
CA ASN A 47 11.93 2.60 -0.18
C ASN A 47 12.93 3.11 -1.22
N SER A 48 12.93 4.40 -1.49
CA SER A 48 13.75 4.96 -2.54
C SER A 48 15.25 4.87 -2.23
N ALA A 49 15.61 4.79 -0.97
CA ALA A 49 17.02 4.77 -0.59
C ALA A 49 17.59 3.36 -0.69
N THR A 50 16.81 2.33 -0.35
CA THR A 50 17.32 0.97 -0.30
C THR A 50 16.76 0.08 -1.41
N GLY A 51 15.67 0.48 -2.03
CA GLY A 51 15.01 -0.34 -3.03
C GLY A 51 14.14 -1.42 -2.42
N GLU A 52 14.02 -1.44 -1.13
CA GLU A 52 13.20 -2.45 -0.48
C GLU A 52 11.72 -2.25 -0.86
N ARG A 53 11.03 -3.35 -1.10
CA ARG A 53 9.64 -3.30 -1.56
C ARG A 53 8.74 -4.04 -0.60
N THR A 54 7.56 -3.48 -0.39
CA THR A 54 6.55 -4.11 0.45
C THR A 54 5.26 -4.14 -0.34
N LEU A 55 4.76 -5.34 -0.62
CA LEU A 55 3.51 -5.48 -1.37
C LEU A 55 2.38 -5.69 -0.38
N ILE A 56 1.32 -4.91 -0.51
CA ILE A 56 0.16 -5.03 0.35
C ILE A 56 -0.99 -5.52 -0.51
N GLU A 57 -1.36 -6.78 -0.32
CA GLU A 57 -2.44 -7.37 -1.09
C GLU A 57 -3.78 -7.00 -0.49
N PRO A 58 -4.83 -6.93 -1.28
CA PRO A 58 -6.15 -6.65 -0.75
C PRO A 58 -6.56 -7.67 0.31
N SER A 59 -6.16 -8.91 0.10
CA SER A 59 -6.53 -9.98 1.01
C SER A 59 -5.85 -9.90 2.35
N GLU A 60 -4.82 -9.08 2.48
CA GLU A 60 -4.10 -8.96 3.74
C GLU A 60 -4.80 -8.03 4.70
N LYS A 61 -5.79 -7.32 4.24
CA LYS A 61 -6.50 -6.43 5.11
C LYS A 61 -7.48 -7.23 5.92
N PRO A 62 -7.54 -7.04 7.20
CA PRO A 62 -8.47 -7.80 8.02
C PRO A 62 -9.89 -7.47 7.64
N PRO A 63 -10.72 -8.43 7.51
CA PRO A 63 -12.09 -8.22 7.17
C PRO A 63 -12.76 -7.55 8.34
N VAL A 64 -13.38 -6.48 8.09
CA VAL A 64 -14.04 -5.79 9.09
C VAL A 64 -15.04 -6.56 9.74
N VAL A 65 -15.65 -7.34 9.03
CA VAL A 65 -16.64 -8.13 9.52
C VAL A 65 -16.30 -9.08 10.45
N SER A 66 -15.13 -9.41 10.47
CA SER A 66 -14.77 -10.44 11.35
C SER A 66 -15.26 -10.16 12.65
N THR A 67 -15.77 -9.16 12.71
CA THR A 67 -16.21 -8.94 13.88
C THR A 67 -17.46 -9.30 14.11
N VAL A 68 -17.88 -9.45 13.88
CA VAL A 68 -18.83 -9.74 14.17
C VAL A 68 -19.43 -10.54 14.39
N LEU A 69 -19.55 -10.71 14.45
CA LEU A 69 -20.05 -11.36 14.64
C LEU A 69 -20.43 -11.76 15.39
N ILE A 70 -20.62 -11.81 15.70
CA ILE A 70 -21.00 -12.28 16.41
C ILE A 70 -21.45 -12.55 16.88
#